data_0faeaab5cd9eee14fc5b1d980e175467
#
_entry.id   0faeaab5cd9eee14fc5b1d980e175467
#
_cell.length_a   1.000
_cell.length_b   1.000
_cell.length_c   1.000
_cell.angle_alpha   90.00
_cell.angle_beta   90.00
_cell.angle_gamma   90.00
#
_symmetry.space_group_name_H-M   'P 1'
#
loop_
_entity.id
_entity.type
_entity.pdbx_description
1 polymer ?
#
loop_
_entity_poly.entity_id
_entity_poly.type
_entity_poly.pdbx_seq_one_letter_code
_entity_poly.pdbx_strand_id
1 'polypeptide(L)'
;MLVRVSDASDVKPSDLRYVRADGKDLVVANVGGKFYAMDNWCTHEQGNLSMGELKEGVLTCPDQVAKFDVKTGRVMAGPEGEPPDSISAGNTYKVVIQGNDVMVEIP
;
A
#
# COMPACT_ATOMS: atom_id res chain seq x y z
N MET A 1 -15.28 9.32 4.52
CA MET A 1 -16.24 8.26 4.07
C MET A 1 -15.55 6.90 4.14
N LEU A 2 -16.10 5.99 4.90
CA LEU A 2 -15.56 4.64 4.97
C LEU A 2 -16.11 3.80 3.81
N VAL A 3 -15.23 3.17 3.06
CA VAL A 3 -15.58 2.34 1.92
C VAL A 3 -15.06 0.93 2.16
N ARG A 4 -15.93 -0.07 2.03
CA ARG A 4 -15.51 -1.47 2.13
C ARG A 4 -14.75 -1.85 0.86
N VAL A 5 -13.58 -2.45 1.02
CA VAL A 5 -12.72 -2.80 -0.12
C VAL A 5 -12.44 -4.28 -0.26
N SER A 6 -12.50 -5.04 0.82
CA SER A 6 -12.29 -6.49 0.75
C SER A 6 -12.72 -7.16 2.05
N ASP A 7 -12.71 -8.50 2.06
CA ASP A 7 -12.76 -9.29 3.28
C ASP A 7 -11.36 -9.32 3.89
N ALA A 8 -11.27 -9.22 5.21
CA ALA A 8 -9.98 -9.31 5.90
C ALA A 8 -9.33 -10.69 5.65
N SER A 9 -10.14 -11.74 5.57
CA SER A 9 -9.64 -13.10 5.33
C SER A 9 -9.05 -13.29 3.92
N ASP A 10 -9.34 -12.39 2.98
CA ASP A 10 -8.79 -12.46 1.62
C ASP A 10 -7.38 -11.91 1.50
N VAL A 11 -6.90 -11.20 2.53
CA VAL A 11 -5.56 -10.62 2.52
C VAL A 11 -4.77 -11.23 3.68
N LYS A 12 -3.97 -12.23 3.38
CA LYS A 12 -3.20 -12.95 4.39
C LYS A 12 -1.97 -12.15 4.81
N PRO A 13 -1.37 -12.48 5.98
CA PRO A 13 -0.13 -11.80 6.39
C PRO A 13 0.93 -11.83 5.30
N SER A 14 1.55 -10.68 5.08
CA SER A 14 2.55 -10.42 4.04
C SER A 14 1.99 -10.37 2.61
N ASP A 15 0.67 -10.40 2.45
CA ASP A 15 0.04 -10.24 1.14
C ASP A 15 -0.26 -8.77 0.85
N LEU A 16 -0.29 -8.48 -0.44
CA LEU A 16 -0.73 -7.21 -1.01
C LEU A 16 -1.95 -7.48 -1.87
N ARG A 17 -2.94 -6.59 -1.81
CA ARG A 17 -4.14 -6.72 -2.63
C ARG A 17 -4.50 -5.39 -3.27
N TYR A 18 -4.62 -5.39 -4.58
CA TYR A 18 -5.15 -4.25 -5.30
C TYR A 18 -6.64 -4.13 -5.03
N VAL A 19 -7.10 -2.93 -4.71
CA VAL A 19 -8.53 -2.62 -4.56
C VAL A 19 -8.81 -1.27 -5.19
N ARG A 20 -10.06 -1.06 -5.59
CA ARG A 20 -10.51 0.23 -6.09
C ARG A 20 -11.64 0.74 -5.21
N ALA A 21 -11.51 1.97 -4.74
CA ALA A 21 -12.49 2.59 -3.85
C ALA A 21 -12.70 4.04 -4.27
N ASP A 22 -13.96 4.40 -4.55
CA ASP A 22 -14.35 5.77 -4.90
C ASP A 22 -13.46 6.35 -6.01
N GLY A 23 -13.19 5.56 -7.04
CA GLY A 23 -12.36 5.99 -8.17
C GLY A 23 -10.86 6.00 -7.92
N LYS A 24 -10.42 5.59 -6.73
CA LYS A 24 -8.99 5.53 -6.39
C LYS A 24 -8.47 4.11 -6.45
N ASP A 25 -7.27 3.95 -6.99
CA ASP A 25 -6.56 2.68 -7.03
C ASP A 25 -5.68 2.58 -5.81
N LEU A 26 -5.92 1.58 -4.96
CA LEU A 26 -5.23 1.41 -3.70
C LEU A 26 -4.61 0.02 -3.60
N VAL A 27 -3.58 -0.11 -2.78
CA VAL A 27 -3.06 -1.39 -2.36
C VAL A 27 -3.31 -1.55 -0.85
N VAL A 28 -3.88 -2.69 -0.48
CA VAL A 28 -4.08 -3.06 0.92
C VAL A 28 -2.99 -4.05 1.29
N ALA A 29 -2.34 -3.81 2.42
CA ALA A 29 -1.26 -4.65 2.93
C ALA A 29 -1.63 -5.20 4.29
N ASN A 30 -1.38 -6.48 4.52
CA ASN A 30 -1.53 -7.11 5.83
C ASN A 30 -0.14 -7.32 6.42
N VAL A 31 0.17 -6.57 7.48
CA VAL A 31 1.46 -6.64 8.17
C VAL A 31 1.23 -7.29 9.53
N GLY A 32 1.43 -8.60 9.61
CA GLY A 32 1.27 -9.33 10.85
C GLY A 32 -0.13 -9.26 11.47
N GLY A 33 -1.15 -9.15 10.66
CA GLY A 33 -2.54 -9.04 11.12
C GLY A 33 -3.07 -7.62 11.19
N LYS A 34 -2.23 -6.61 10.98
CA LYS A 34 -2.65 -5.21 10.88
C LYS A 34 -2.72 -4.80 9.42
N PHE A 35 -3.76 -4.07 9.06
CA PHE A 35 -4.03 -3.69 7.69
C PHE A 35 -3.70 -2.23 7.44
N TYR A 36 -3.07 -1.97 6.32
CA TYR A 36 -2.71 -0.63 5.88
C TYR A 36 -3.09 -0.46 4.42
N ALA A 37 -3.34 0.76 4.01
CA ALA A 37 -3.68 1.07 2.61
C ALA A 37 -2.92 2.29 2.15
N MET A 38 -2.49 2.27 0.89
CA MET A 38 -1.87 3.42 0.26
C MET A 38 -2.19 3.41 -1.24
N ASP A 39 -1.88 4.50 -1.92
CA ASP A 39 -2.05 4.57 -3.37
C ASP A 39 -1.28 3.42 -4.02
N ASN A 40 -1.90 2.78 -5.00
CA ASN A 40 -1.34 1.61 -5.66
C ASN A 40 -0.20 1.94 -6.62
N TRP A 41 -0.15 3.15 -7.13
CA TRP A 41 0.84 3.51 -8.14
C TRP A 41 2.07 4.12 -7.51
N CYS A 42 3.23 3.59 -7.86
CA CYS A 42 4.51 4.12 -7.40
C CYS A 42 4.64 5.58 -7.80
N THR A 43 5.11 6.42 -6.88
CA THR A 43 5.21 7.86 -7.12
C THR A 43 6.28 8.21 -8.16
N HIS A 44 7.13 7.27 -8.53
CA HIS A 44 8.20 7.50 -9.50
C HIS A 44 7.73 7.25 -10.94
N GLU A 45 7.41 6.00 -11.30
CA GLU A 45 7.02 5.64 -12.67
C GLU A 45 5.68 4.91 -12.74
N GLN A 46 4.82 5.14 -11.78
CA GLN A 46 3.50 4.51 -11.72
C GLN A 46 3.55 2.99 -11.77
N GLY A 47 4.59 2.40 -11.17
CA GLY A 47 4.67 0.96 -11.01
C GLY A 47 3.53 0.46 -10.15
N ASN A 48 3.03 -0.73 -10.45
CA ASN A 48 1.89 -1.34 -9.75
C ASN A 48 2.37 -1.94 -8.43
N LEU A 49 2.16 -1.22 -7.31
CA LEU A 49 2.65 -1.64 -6.00
C LEU A 49 2.04 -2.96 -5.53
N SER A 50 0.80 -3.27 -5.94
CA SER A 50 0.17 -4.54 -5.57
C SER A 50 0.89 -5.76 -6.18
N MET A 51 1.70 -5.56 -7.20
CA MET A 51 2.51 -6.61 -7.82
C MET A 51 3.92 -6.70 -7.22
N GLY A 52 4.23 -5.84 -6.27
CA GLY A 52 5.52 -5.84 -5.59
C GLY A 52 5.59 -6.86 -4.47
N GLU A 53 6.48 -6.63 -3.53
CA GLU A 53 6.69 -7.49 -2.37
C GLU A 53 6.48 -6.72 -1.08
N LEU A 54 5.88 -7.37 -0.10
CA LEU A 54 5.72 -6.84 1.24
C LEU A 54 6.57 -7.67 2.21
N LYS A 55 7.49 -7.00 2.92
CA LYS A 55 8.32 -7.65 3.91
C LYS A 55 8.51 -6.73 5.11
N GLU A 56 8.07 -7.18 6.28
CA GLU A 56 8.22 -6.43 7.53
C GLU A 56 7.69 -4.99 7.42
N GLY A 57 6.54 -4.82 6.75
CA GLY A 57 5.92 -3.50 6.60
C GLY A 57 6.53 -2.64 5.51
N VAL A 58 7.52 -3.15 4.77
CA VAL A 58 8.14 -2.43 3.66
C VAL A 58 7.65 -3.02 2.35
N LEU A 59 7.07 -2.16 1.51
CA LEU A 59 6.56 -2.53 0.20
C LEU A 59 7.58 -2.12 -0.86
N THR A 60 8.04 -3.09 -1.64
CA THR A 60 9.00 -2.86 -2.72
C THR A 60 8.28 -2.80 -4.05
N CYS A 61 8.48 -1.69 -4.78
CA CYS A 61 7.94 -1.51 -6.12
C CYS A 61 8.58 -2.52 -7.08
N PRO A 62 7.78 -3.24 -7.89
CA PRO A 62 8.34 -4.27 -8.76
C PRO A 62 9.22 -3.74 -9.89
N ASP A 63 8.96 -2.50 -10.35
CA ASP A 63 9.64 -1.97 -11.54
C ASP A 63 10.94 -1.25 -11.23
N GLN A 64 10.97 -0.45 -10.16
CA GLN A 64 12.09 0.46 -9.87
C GLN A 64 12.79 0.14 -8.57
N VAL A 65 12.41 -0.95 -7.91
CA VAL A 65 12.90 -1.37 -6.59
C VAL A 65 12.86 -0.28 -5.51
N ALA A 66 12.05 0.76 -5.71
CA ALA A 66 11.78 1.73 -4.66
C ALA A 66 11.01 1.06 -3.52
N LYS A 67 11.30 1.46 -2.29
CA LYS A 67 10.69 0.86 -1.09
C LYS A 67 9.94 1.90 -0.29
N PHE A 68 8.75 1.52 0.16
CA PHE A 68 7.87 2.39 0.93
C PHE A 68 7.50 1.71 2.25
N ASP A 69 7.43 2.51 3.32
CA ASP A 69 6.81 2.08 4.58
C ASP A 69 5.29 2.15 4.39
N VAL A 70 4.61 1.00 4.37
CA VAL A 70 3.16 0.99 4.11
C VAL A 70 2.36 1.68 5.21
N LYS A 71 2.93 1.86 6.40
CA LYS A 71 2.23 2.52 7.51
C LYS A 71 2.14 4.02 7.32
N THR A 72 3.16 4.63 6.73
CA THR A 72 3.28 6.08 6.61
C THR A 72 3.36 6.59 5.18
N GLY A 73 3.63 5.70 4.21
CA GLY A 73 3.90 6.09 2.84
C GLY A 73 5.30 6.63 2.62
N ARG A 74 6.12 6.66 3.66
CA ARG A 74 7.49 7.20 3.59
C ARG A 74 8.34 6.36 2.66
N VAL A 75 9.15 7.03 1.84
CA VAL A 75 10.11 6.35 0.98
C VAL A 75 11.28 5.86 1.84
N MET A 76 11.49 4.56 1.86
CA MET A 76 12.59 3.93 2.62
C MET A 76 13.84 3.78 1.78
N ALA A 77 13.67 3.58 0.47
CA ALA A 77 14.79 3.52 -0.49
C ALA A 77 14.28 4.04 -1.82
N GLY A 78 15.07 4.88 -2.47
CA GLY A 78 14.74 5.38 -3.79
C GLY A 78 14.84 4.30 -4.86
N PRO A 79 14.45 4.63 -6.10
CA PRO A 79 14.69 3.75 -7.23
C PRO A 79 16.16 3.40 -7.33
N GLU A 80 16.46 2.33 -8.04
CA GLU A 80 17.85 1.86 -8.17
C GLU A 80 18.78 2.99 -8.55
N GLY A 81 19.84 3.18 -7.74
CA GLY A 81 20.84 4.21 -7.97
C GLY A 81 20.45 5.60 -7.52
N GLU A 82 19.28 5.80 -6.93
CA GLU A 82 18.79 7.12 -6.49
C GLU A 82 18.55 7.16 -4.98
N PRO A 83 18.69 8.35 -4.35
CA PRO A 83 18.41 8.48 -2.92
C PRO A 83 16.91 8.43 -2.62
N PRO A 84 16.52 8.16 -1.35
CA PRO A 84 15.09 8.09 -0.99
C PRO A 84 14.31 9.37 -1.25
N ASP A 85 14.95 10.53 -1.19
CA ASP A 85 14.27 11.81 -1.42
C ASP A 85 14.13 12.19 -2.88
N SER A 86 14.55 11.31 -3.80
CA SER A 86 14.39 11.55 -5.24
C SER A 86 12.95 11.39 -5.70
N ILE A 87 12.10 10.76 -4.91
CA ILE A 87 10.68 10.56 -5.22
C ILE A 87 9.81 10.98 -4.06
N SER A 88 8.53 11.23 -4.34
CA SER A 88 7.58 11.65 -3.32
C SER A 88 7.10 10.46 -2.48
N ALA A 89 6.74 10.73 -1.23
CA ALA A 89 6.07 9.75 -0.39
C ALA A 89 4.72 9.35 -0.99
N GLY A 90 4.29 8.13 -0.73
CA GLY A 90 2.98 7.66 -1.13
C GLY A 90 1.90 8.17 -0.19
N ASN A 91 0.70 8.40 -0.73
CA ASN A 91 -0.45 8.73 0.10
C ASN A 91 -0.97 7.50 0.80
N THR A 92 -1.25 7.62 2.10
CA THR A 92 -1.83 6.53 2.89
C THR A 92 -3.26 6.87 3.30
N TYR A 93 -4.01 5.83 3.64
CA TYR A 93 -5.41 5.94 4.01
C TYR A 93 -5.65 5.15 5.28
N LYS A 94 -6.45 5.70 6.19
CA LYS A 94 -6.78 5.00 7.42
C LYS A 94 -7.60 3.75 7.10
N VAL A 95 -7.25 2.64 7.72
CA VAL A 95 -7.97 1.37 7.59
C VAL A 95 -8.67 1.06 8.91
N VAL A 96 -9.93 0.66 8.82
CA VAL A 96 -10.74 0.20 9.96
C VAL A 96 -11.26 -1.18 9.63
N ILE A 97 -11.10 -2.12 10.57
CA ILE A 97 -11.66 -3.46 10.42
C ILE A 97 -12.98 -3.52 11.17
N GLN A 98 -14.04 -3.88 10.45
CA GLN A 98 -15.37 -4.05 11.03
C GLN A 98 -15.81 -5.50 10.79
N GLY A 99 -15.70 -6.34 11.81
CA GLY A 99 -15.92 -7.78 11.65
C GLY A 99 -14.86 -8.36 10.71
N ASN A 100 -15.26 -8.86 9.55
CA ASN A 100 -14.36 -9.34 8.51
C ASN A 100 -14.23 -8.35 7.36
N ASP A 101 -14.74 -7.13 7.50
CA ASP A 101 -14.70 -6.12 6.45
C ASP A 101 -13.48 -5.20 6.61
N VAL A 102 -12.70 -5.06 5.54
CA VAL A 102 -11.65 -4.05 5.47
C VAL A 102 -12.28 -2.78 4.93
N MET A 103 -12.30 -1.74 5.76
CA MET A 103 -12.85 -0.43 5.43
C MET A 103 -11.72 0.57 5.30
N VAL A 104 -11.77 1.41 4.28
CA VAL A 104 -10.76 2.44 4.04
C VAL A 104 -11.44 3.80 4.11
N GLU A 105 -10.82 4.73 4.86
CA GLU A 105 -11.31 6.11 4.94
C GLU A 105 -10.87 6.89 3.70
N ILE A 106 -11.84 7.28 2.89
CA ILE A 106 -11.61 8.07 1.67
C ILE A 106 -12.00 9.51 1.96
N PRO A 107 -11.13 10.49 1.64
CA PRO A 107 -11.42 11.92 1.86
C PRO A 107 -12.63 12.40 1.08
#